data_afb9fd6abc7e9f2d651be43d888e1f05
#
_entry.id   afb9fd6abc7e9f2d651be43d888e1f05
#
_cell.length_a   1.000
_cell.length_b   1.000
_cell.length_c   1.000
_cell.angle_alpha   90.00
_cell.angle_beta   90.00
_cell.angle_gamma   90.00
#
_symmetry.space_group_name_H-M   'P 1'
#
loop_
_entity.id
_entity.type
_entity.pdbx_description
1 polymer ?
#
loop_
_entity_poly.entity_id
_entity_poly.type
_entity_poly.pdbx_seq_one_letter_code
_entity_poly.pdbx_strand_id
1 'polypeptide(L)'
;LPSNGSYAEWTMNTTGSGVTMRFTMPDSTDGKGLTGSLDVYVNGEFCQKVDLTSYYMWQYFAGGNPSDKNNGGVPCFAFDEVHFKLDNSLKKGDTIRIQSSGANALEYGVDFLEIENVPDEIAQPDNSLNVEDFGAVPDDGQDDYDAIYRCIEEADRSNMDVYIPAGTFEIGQVWRLYGSNMKITGAGMWYTNIQFTNPDAGGG
;
A
#
# COMPACT_ATOMS: atom_id res chain seq x y z
N LEU A 1 13.91 11.56 10.93
CA LEU A 1 13.78 12.74 10.07
C LEU A 1 12.98 13.81 10.81
N PRO A 2 13.62 14.58 11.70
CA PRO A 2 12.91 15.44 12.65
C PRO A 2 12.44 16.79 12.06
N SER A 3 12.85 17.12 10.86
CA SER A 3 12.54 18.44 10.27
C SER A 3 12.60 18.41 8.75
N ASN A 4 12.06 19.46 8.16
CA ASN A 4 12.16 19.71 6.73
C ASN A 4 13.60 19.67 6.23
N GLY A 5 13.82 18.94 5.15
CA GLY A 5 15.13 18.74 4.54
C GLY A 5 15.99 17.68 5.24
N SER A 6 15.56 17.14 6.38
CA SER A 6 16.22 15.98 6.99
C SER A 6 16.08 14.76 6.07
N TYR A 7 17.15 14.00 5.95
CA TYR A 7 17.17 12.81 5.10
C TYR A 7 17.98 11.67 5.71
N ALA A 8 17.71 10.48 5.19
CA ALA A 8 18.59 9.31 5.31
C ALA A 8 18.95 8.85 3.90
N GLU A 9 20.19 8.42 3.73
CA GLU A 9 20.72 8.00 2.41
C GLU A 9 21.49 6.70 2.55
N TRP A 10 21.28 5.79 1.63
CA TRP A 10 21.95 4.50 1.56
C TRP A 10 22.65 4.35 0.22
N THR A 11 23.84 3.71 0.27
CA THR A 11 24.53 3.27 -0.95
C THR A 11 24.18 1.82 -1.23
N MET A 12 23.73 1.54 -2.42
CA MET A 12 23.26 0.23 -2.83
C MET A 12 24.39 -0.79 -2.97
N ASN A 13 24.15 -1.97 -2.45
CA ASN A 13 25.04 -3.13 -2.62
C ASN A 13 24.43 -4.22 -3.52
N THR A 14 23.18 -4.01 -3.94
CA THR A 14 22.37 -4.90 -4.77
C THR A 14 21.76 -4.13 -5.95
N THR A 15 20.93 -4.80 -6.73
CA THR A 15 20.12 -4.21 -7.82
C THR A 15 18.64 -4.46 -7.55
N GLY A 16 17.79 -3.57 -8.05
CA GLY A 16 16.34 -3.75 -7.93
C GLY A 16 15.61 -2.43 -8.16
N SER A 17 14.33 -2.51 -8.44
CA SER A 17 13.43 -1.36 -8.63
C SER A 17 12.24 -1.36 -7.66
N GLY A 18 11.98 -2.46 -6.98
CA GLY A 18 11.00 -2.53 -5.90
C GLY A 18 11.63 -2.06 -4.59
N VAL A 19 10.94 -1.18 -3.91
CA VAL A 19 11.36 -0.62 -2.62
C VAL A 19 10.28 -0.87 -1.58
N THR A 20 10.63 -1.56 -0.51
CA THR A 20 9.84 -1.61 0.72
C THR A 20 10.49 -0.69 1.74
N MET A 21 9.78 0.31 2.20
CA MET A 21 10.23 1.21 3.25
C MET A 21 9.43 0.99 4.52
N ARG A 22 10.12 0.63 5.60
CA ARG A 22 9.53 0.55 6.92
C ARG A 22 9.68 1.88 7.65
N PHE A 23 8.56 2.41 8.11
CA PHE A 23 8.51 3.75 8.66
C PHE A 23 7.61 3.87 9.89
N THR A 24 7.70 5.01 10.56
CA THR A 24 6.76 5.45 11.58
C THR A 24 6.59 6.97 11.50
N MET A 25 5.44 7.44 11.98
CA MET A 25 5.09 8.85 12.05
C MET A 25 4.14 9.11 13.22
N PRO A 26 3.95 10.39 13.66
CA PRO A 26 3.06 10.72 14.78
C PRO A 26 1.61 10.32 14.52
N ASP A 27 0.85 10.20 15.60
CA ASP A 27 -0.59 9.96 15.56
C ASP A 27 -1.41 11.25 15.48
N SER A 28 -2.65 11.11 15.04
CA SER A 28 -3.68 12.14 15.19
C SER A 28 -4.40 12.02 16.54
N THR A 29 -5.05 13.09 16.95
CA THR A 29 -5.82 13.08 18.22
C THR A 29 -7.18 12.44 18.10
N ASP A 30 -7.69 12.24 16.89
CA ASP A 30 -9.04 11.73 16.61
C ASP A 30 -9.06 10.22 16.25
N GLY A 31 -7.89 9.58 16.17
CA GLY A 31 -7.73 8.17 15.83
C GLY A 31 -7.89 7.84 14.34
N LYS A 32 -7.81 8.85 13.48
CA LYS A 32 -7.87 8.68 12.03
C LYS A 32 -6.49 8.69 11.36
N GLY A 33 -5.44 8.82 12.16
CA GLY A 33 -4.09 8.97 11.69
C GLY A 33 -3.82 10.34 11.05
N LEU A 34 -2.56 10.56 10.72
CA LEU A 34 -2.09 11.68 9.93
C LEU A 34 -1.72 11.20 8.54
N THR A 35 -1.82 12.09 7.57
CA THR A 35 -1.24 11.86 6.24
C THR A 35 0.02 12.67 6.09
N GLY A 36 1.00 12.12 5.41
CA GLY A 36 2.28 12.77 5.17
C GLY A 36 2.92 12.25 3.89
N SER A 37 4.11 12.71 3.59
CA SER A 37 4.86 12.20 2.44
C SER A 37 6.36 12.38 2.62
N LEU A 38 7.12 11.52 1.97
CA LEU A 38 8.57 11.62 1.86
C LEU A 38 8.98 11.65 0.39
N ASP A 39 10.00 12.43 0.09
CA ASP A 39 10.59 12.51 -1.24
C ASP A 39 11.68 11.45 -1.40
N VAL A 40 11.70 10.79 -2.54
CA VAL A 40 12.70 9.80 -2.93
C VAL A 40 13.63 10.42 -3.97
N TYR A 41 14.92 10.30 -3.73
CA TYR A 41 15.98 10.72 -4.65
C TYR A 41 16.87 9.51 -5.00
N VAL A 42 17.28 9.43 -6.24
CA VAL A 42 18.27 8.46 -6.71
C VAL A 42 19.45 9.23 -7.28
N ASN A 43 20.67 8.93 -6.78
CA ASN A 43 21.90 9.63 -7.18
C ASN A 43 21.80 11.16 -7.10
N GLY A 44 21.04 11.66 -6.12
CA GLY A 44 20.80 13.08 -5.89
C GLY A 44 19.70 13.72 -6.73
N GLU A 45 19.11 13.00 -7.69
CA GLU A 45 18.01 13.47 -8.50
C GLU A 45 16.66 13.04 -7.89
N PHE A 46 15.69 13.97 -7.86
CA PHE A 46 14.33 13.67 -7.39
C PHE A 46 13.68 12.63 -8.31
N CYS A 47 13.14 11.59 -7.71
CA CYS A 47 12.50 10.49 -8.41
C CYS A 47 10.98 10.56 -8.26
N GLN A 48 10.50 10.50 -7.04
CA GLN A 48 9.06 10.50 -6.74
C GLN A 48 8.77 10.89 -5.29
N LYS A 49 7.50 11.10 -5.02
CA LYS A 49 6.96 11.29 -3.67
C LYS A 49 6.25 10.01 -3.25
N VAL A 50 6.40 9.63 -2.00
CA VAL A 50 5.71 8.49 -1.39
C VAL A 50 4.78 9.02 -0.31
N ASP A 51 3.48 8.80 -0.49
CA ASP A 51 2.46 9.18 0.49
C ASP A 51 2.39 8.16 1.61
N LEU A 52 2.18 8.65 2.83
CA LEU A 52 2.22 7.87 4.06
C LEU A 52 1.00 8.20 4.93
N THR A 53 0.60 7.23 5.75
CA THR A 53 -0.41 7.43 6.77
C THR A 53 -0.02 6.76 8.08
N SER A 54 -0.41 7.34 9.22
CA SER A 54 -0.30 6.68 10.52
C SER A 54 -1.58 5.97 10.96
N TYR A 55 -2.57 5.86 10.07
CA TYR A 55 -3.89 5.31 10.39
C TYR A 55 -3.83 3.95 11.08
N TYR A 56 -2.92 3.06 10.67
CA TYR A 56 -2.80 1.70 11.20
C TYR A 56 -1.69 1.53 12.24
N MET A 57 -1.01 2.62 12.63
CA MET A 57 0.19 2.53 13.48
C MET A 57 -0.10 2.53 14.96
N TRP A 58 -1.17 3.17 15.41
CA TRP A 58 -1.36 3.49 16.81
C TRP A 58 -2.59 2.83 17.40
N GLN A 59 -2.42 2.30 18.59
CA GLN A 59 -3.51 1.83 19.45
C GLN A 59 -3.27 2.25 20.90
N TYR A 60 -4.34 2.52 21.62
CA TYR A 60 -4.32 2.93 23.01
C TYR A 60 -5.10 1.94 23.87
N PHE A 61 -4.50 1.48 24.95
CA PHE A 61 -5.09 0.50 25.84
C PHE A 61 -5.48 1.13 27.16
N ALA A 62 -6.78 1.31 27.39
CA ALA A 62 -7.35 1.68 28.66
C ALA A 62 -8.28 0.57 29.16
N GLY A 63 -8.00 0.02 30.34
CA GLY A 63 -8.82 -1.06 30.91
C GLY A 63 -8.81 -2.37 30.10
N GLY A 64 -7.79 -2.59 29.28
CA GLY A 64 -7.61 -3.82 28.49
C GLY A 64 -8.30 -3.82 27.14
N ASN A 65 -9.01 -2.77 26.78
CA ASN A 65 -9.65 -2.64 25.46
C ASN A 65 -8.80 -1.73 24.54
N PRO A 66 -8.49 -2.16 23.31
CA PRO A 66 -7.82 -1.33 22.33
C PRO A 66 -8.75 -0.23 21.79
N SER A 67 -8.18 0.92 21.46
CA SER A 67 -8.86 2.03 20.83
C SER A 67 -7.89 2.73 19.87
N ASP A 68 -8.34 3.10 18.70
CA ASP A 68 -7.55 3.89 17.75
C ASP A 68 -7.48 5.35 18.19
N LYS A 69 -8.41 5.81 19.03
CA LYS A 69 -8.36 7.14 19.63
C LYS A 69 -7.51 7.14 20.88
N ASN A 70 -6.72 8.18 21.06
CA ASN A 70 -6.05 8.44 22.31
C ASN A 70 -7.09 8.70 23.43
N ASN A 71 -7.36 7.66 24.21
CA ASN A 71 -8.31 7.66 25.32
C ASN A 71 -7.62 7.83 26.69
N GLY A 72 -6.35 8.25 26.70
CA GLY A 72 -5.51 8.33 27.91
C GLY A 72 -4.93 6.98 28.34
N GLY A 73 -5.12 5.94 27.53
CA GLY A 73 -4.52 4.62 27.75
C GLY A 73 -3.04 4.56 27.37
N VAL A 74 -2.43 3.42 27.59
CA VAL A 74 -1.03 3.18 27.23
C VAL A 74 -0.94 3.15 25.70
N PRO A 75 -0.14 4.03 25.08
CA PRO A 75 0.06 4.01 23.63
C PRO A 75 0.92 2.80 23.24
N CYS A 76 0.47 2.09 22.23
CA CYS A 76 1.25 1.10 21.51
C CYS A 76 1.32 1.52 20.05
N PHE A 77 2.49 1.49 19.47
CA PHE A 77 2.64 1.76 18.04
C PHE A 77 3.37 0.61 17.36
N ALA A 78 3.09 0.44 16.07
CA ALA A 78 3.82 -0.43 15.18
C ALA A 78 4.50 0.42 14.10
N PHE A 79 5.61 -0.08 13.56
CA PHE A 79 6.06 0.40 12.27
C PHE A 79 5.12 -0.10 11.19
N ASP A 80 4.91 0.72 10.16
CA ASP A 80 4.18 0.33 8.97
C ASP A 80 5.13 0.24 7.78
N GLU A 81 4.69 -0.36 6.70
CA GLU A 81 5.49 -0.55 5.50
C GLU A 81 4.75 0.01 4.29
N VAL A 82 5.49 0.72 3.44
CA VAL A 82 5.00 1.18 2.15
C VAL A 82 5.85 0.58 1.04
N HIS A 83 5.17 0.15 -0.02
CA HIS A 83 5.80 -0.45 -1.20
C HIS A 83 5.66 0.51 -2.38
N PHE A 84 6.75 0.71 -3.11
CA PHE A 84 6.74 1.52 -4.32
C PHE A 84 7.77 1.04 -5.33
N LYS A 85 7.53 1.32 -6.60
CA LYS A 85 8.46 1.01 -7.69
C LYS A 85 9.21 2.26 -8.12
N LEU A 86 10.46 2.08 -8.48
CA LEU A 86 11.26 3.06 -9.20
C LEU A 86 11.15 2.78 -10.70
N ASP A 87 11.12 3.83 -11.51
CA ASP A 87 11.08 3.72 -12.98
C ASP A 87 12.30 2.97 -13.55
N ASN A 88 13.44 3.12 -12.86
CA ASN A 88 14.68 2.45 -13.25
C ASN A 88 15.25 1.67 -12.07
N SER A 89 15.76 0.47 -12.35
CA SER A 89 16.44 -0.34 -11.35
C SER A 89 17.70 0.35 -10.83
N LEU A 90 17.81 0.42 -9.50
CA LEU A 90 19.05 0.76 -8.83
C LEU A 90 20.14 -0.26 -9.17
N LYS A 91 21.36 0.20 -9.18
CA LYS A 91 22.56 -0.61 -9.40
C LYS A 91 23.46 -0.51 -8.18
N LYS A 92 24.36 -1.48 -8.05
CA LYS A 92 25.39 -1.43 -7.03
C LYS A 92 26.24 -0.14 -7.18
N GLY A 93 26.31 0.63 -6.10
CA GLY A 93 27.01 1.93 -6.04
C GLY A 93 26.09 3.13 -6.20
N ASP A 94 24.85 2.96 -6.66
CA ASP A 94 23.86 4.02 -6.66
C ASP A 94 23.49 4.42 -5.23
N THR A 95 22.99 5.63 -5.04
CA THR A 95 22.44 6.08 -3.76
C THR A 95 20.92 6.24 -3.87
N ILE A 96 20.21 5.83 -2.81
CA ILE A 96 18.80 6.16 -2.59
C ILE A 96 18.70 7.00 -1.33
N ARG A 97 17.99 8.12 -1.43
CA ARG A 97 17.75 9.04 -0.32
C ARG A 97 16.26 9.17 -0.09
N ILE A 98 15.87 9.11 1.17
CA ILE A 98 14.52 9.40 1.65
C ILE A 98 14.58 10.69 2.44
N GLN A 99 13.84 11.70 2.02
CA GLN A 99 13.93 13.06 2.54
C GLN A 99 12.56 13.61 2.93
N SER A 100 12.49 14.26 4.09
CA SER A 100 11.31 15.03 4.48
C SER A 100 11.21 16.29 3.64
N SER A 101 10.13 16.45 2.88
CA SER A 101 9.87 17.60 2.01
C SER A 101 9.29 18.81 2.73
N GLY A 102 8.99 18.67 4.00
CA GLY A 102 8.53 19.77 4.87
C GLY A 102 7.13 20.32 4.58
N ALA A 103 6.39 19.72 3.69
CA ALA A 103 5.03 20.17 3.38
C ALA A 103 4.10 20.15 4.62
N ASN A 104 4.39 19.29 5.60
CA ASN A 104 3.51 19.01 6.75
C ASN A 104 4.20 19.06 8.12
N ALA A 105 5.43 19.49 8.23
CA ALA A 105 6.16 19.65 9.52
C ALA A 105 6.09 18.42 10.46
N LEU A 106 5.92 17.20 9.88
CA LEU A 106 5.83 15.96 10.63
C LEU A 106 7.24 15.38 10.86
N GLU A 107 7.38 14.66 11.97
CA GLU A 107 8.55 13.84 12.22
C GLU A 107 8.34 12.44 11.65
N TYR A 108 9.34 11.90 10.97
CA TYR A 108 9.30 10.55 10.44
C TYR A 108 10.45 9.72 11.00
N GLY A 109 10.16 8.48 11.35
CA GLY A 109 11.17 7.46 11.54
C GLY A 109 11.24 6.60 10.28
N VAL A 110 12.44 6.33 9.79
CA VAL A 110 12.68 5.34 8.74
C VAL A 110 13.60 4.28 9.33
N ASP A 111 13.13 3.04 9.40
CA ASP A 111 13.86 1.94 10.01
C ASP A 111 14.80 1.28 9.00
N PHE A 112 14.25 0.82 7.87
CA PHE A 112 15.05 0.24 6.79
C PHE A 112 14.42 0.46 5.42
N LEU A 113 15.22 0.21 4.39
CA LEU A 113 14.79 0.00 3.01
C LEU A 113 15.18 -1.41 2.58
N GLU A 114 14.24 -2.14 2.01
CA GLU A 114 14.49 -3.38 1.29
C GLU A 114 14.38 -3.10 -0.21
N ILE A 115 15.35 -3.58 -0.97
CA ILE A 115 15.41 -3.39 -2.42
C ILE A 115 15.38 -4.75 -3.08
N GLU A 116 14.43 -4.95 -3.97
CA GLU A 116 14.28 -6.21 -4.69
C GLU A 116 14.02 -6.02 -6.19
N ASN A 117 14.26 -7.09 -6.93
CA ASN A 117 13.89 -7.12 -8.34
C ASN A 117 12.38 -7.27 -8.46
N VAL A 118 11.76 -6.33 -9.16
CA VAL A 118 10.34 -6.45 -9.52
C VAL A 118 10.21 -7.47 -10.65
N PRO A 119 9.47 -8.57 -10.46
CA PRO A 119 9.21 -9.53 -11.53
C PRO A 119 8.32 -8.90 -12.61
N ASP A 120 8.24 -9.52 -13.78
CA ASP A 120 7.29 -9.13 -14.81
C ASP A 120 5.83 -9.32 -14.33
N GLU A 121 4.92 -8.55 -14.89
CA GLU A 121 3.49 -8.71 -14.64
C GLU A 121 3.01 -10.12 -14.97
N ILE A 122 2.18 -10.65 -14.09
CA ILE A 122 1.47 -11.90 -14.35
C ILE A 122 0.36 -11.59 -15.36
N ALA A 123 0.47 -12.17 -16.55
CA ALA A 123 -0.56 -12.06 -17.58
C ALA A 123 -1.86 -12.75 -17.13
N GLN A 124 -2.97 -12.27 -17.65
CA GLN A 124 -4.27 -12.90 -17.40
C GLN A 124 -4.24 -14.40 -17.77
N PRO A 125 -4.60 -15.31 -16.85
CA PRO A 125 -4.70 -16.74 -17.15
C PRO A 125 -5.82 -17.05 -18.17
N ASP A 126 -5.59 -18.00 -19.06
CA ASP A 126 -6.54 -18.35 -20.13
C ASP A 126 -7.96 -18.71 -19.64
N ASN A 127 -8.07 -19.33 -18.45
CA ASN A 127 -9.35 -19.74 -17.86
C ASN A 127 -9.79 -18.76 -16.77
N SER A 128 -9.66 -17.44 -17.00
CA SER A 128 -10.08 -16.44 -16.03
C SER A 128 -10.93 -15.34 -16.67
N LEU A 129 -11.80 -14.74 -15.84
CA LEU A 129 -12.55 -13.53 -16.16
C LEU A 129 -11.78 -12.32 -15.63
N ASN A 130 -11.73 -11.25 -16.42
CA ASN A 130 -11.13 -9.99 -16.01
C ASN A 130 -12.18 -9.10 -15.35
N VAL A 131 -11.86 -8.51 -14.17
CA VAL A 131 -12.78 -7.63 -13.45
C VAL A 131 -13.16 -6.38 -14.24
N GLU A 132 -12.29 -5.91 -15.13
CA GLU A 132 -12.58 -4.76 -16.02
C GLU A 132 -13.73 -5.05 -16.99
N ASP A 133 -13.89 -6.29 -17.45
CA ASP A 133 -15.02 -6.72 -18.30
C ASP A 133 -16.36 -6.60 -17.58
N PHE A 134 -16.34 -6.49 -16.26
CA PHE A 134 -17.50 -6.30 -15.38
C PHE A 134 -17.68 -4.84 -14.91
N GLY A 135 -16.79 -3.96 -15.36
CA GLY A 135 -16.87 -2.52 -15.11
C GLY A 135 -16.02 -2.01 -13.97
N ALA A 136 -15.09 -2.81 -13.44
CA ALA A 136 -14.04 -2.28 -12.56
C ALA A 136 -13.08 -1.40 -13.37
N VAL A 137 -12.66 -0.26 -12.80
CA VAL A 137 -11.81 0.70 -13.49
C VAL A 137 -10.65 1.08 -12.55
N PRO A 138 -9.42 0.62 -12.85
CA PRO A 138 -8.28 0.92 -11.99
C PRO A 138 -7.99 2.43 -11.93
N ASP A 139 -7.49 2.89 -10.78
CA ASP A 139 -6.95 4.23 -10.56
C ASP A 139 -7.94 5.40 -10.76
N ASP A 140 -9.25 5.14 -10.73
CA ASP A 140 -10.28 6.19 -10.95
C ASP A 140 -10.86 6.78 -9.66
N GLY A 141 -10.50 6.23 -8.50
CA GLY A 141 -10.96 6.67 -7.19
C GLY A 141 -12.42 6.35 -6.89
N GLN A 142 -13.03 5.40 -7.63
CA GLN A 142 -14.40 4.96 -7.41
C GLN A 142 -14.42 3.55 -6.79
N ASP A 143 -15.56 3.20 -6.18
CA ASP A 143 -15.75 1.88 -5.57
C ASP A 143 -15.98 0.80 -6.63
N ASP A 144 -15.06 -0.13 -6.74
CA ASP A 144 -15.10 -1.26 -7.68
C ASP A 144 -15.80 -2.51 -7.12
N TYR A 145 -16.28 -2.46 -5.87
CA TYR A 145 -16.83 -3.62 -5.18
C TYR A 145 -17.87 -4.38 -6.02
N ASP A 146 -18.88 -3.66 -6.54
CA ASP A 146 -19.97 -4.30 -7.28
C ASP A 146 -19.50 -4.94 -8.60
N ALA A 147 -18.52 -4.35 -9.26
CA ALA A 147 -17.94 -4.87 -10.50
C ALA A 147 -17.15 -6.15 -10.23
N ILE A 148 -16.26 -6.12 -9.25
CA ILE A 148 -15.46 -7.26 -8.83
C ILE A 148 -16.37 -8.39 -8.32
N TYR A 149 -17.40 -8.05 -7.53
CA TYR A 149 -18.33 -9.02 -7.00
C TYR A 149 -19.10 -9.77 -8.13
N ARG A 150 -19.59 -9.02 -9.14
CA ARG A 150 -20.25 -9.64 -10.32
C ARG A 150 -19.30 -10.55 -11.09
N CYS A 151 -18.03 -10.17 -11.23
CA CYS A 151 -17.03 -11.03 -11.86
C CYS A 151 -16.83 -12.34 -11.08
N ILE A 152 -16.72 -12.26 -9.76
CA ILE A 152 -16.59 -13.43 -8.88
C ILE A 152 -17.79 -14.34 -8.97
N GLU A 153 -19.03 -13.79 -8.95
CA GLU A 153 -20.24 -14.60 -9.09
C GLU A 153 -20.33 -15.31 -10.45
N GLU A 154 -19.91 -14.63 -11.52
CA GLU A 154 -19.89 -15.26 -12.86
C GLU A 154 -18.78 -16.32 -12.97
N ALA A 155 -17.62 -16.08 -12.40
CA ALA A 155 -16.53 -17.04 -12.36
C ALA A 155 -16.92 -18.32 -11.62
N ASP A 156 -17.60 -18.20 -10.47
CA ASP A 156 -18.11 -19.37 -9.72
C ASP A 156 -19.15 -20.16 -10.54
N ARG A 157 -20.08 -19.48 -11.23
CA ARG A 157 -21.07 -20.10 -12.09
C ARG A 157 -20.48 -20.82 -13.29
N SER A 158 -19.46 -20.26 -13.91
CA SER A 158 -18.83 -20.76 -15.13
C SER A 158 -17.62 -21.67 -14.87
N ASN A 159 -17.26 -21.89 -13.62
CA ASN A 159 -16.08 -22.65 -13.19
C ASN A 159 -14.79 -22.08 -13.80
N MET A 160 -14.69 -20.77 -13.76
CA MET A 160 -13.52 -19.98 -14.18
C MET A 160 -12.83 -19.33 -12.99
N ASP A 161 -11.62 -18.87 -13.21
CA ASP A 161 -10.86 -18.07 -12.26
C ASP A 161 -11.16 -16.57 -12.44
N VAL A 162 -10.69 -15.73 -11.51
CA VAL A 162 -10.79 -14.28 -11.58
C VAL A 162 -9.40 -13.67 -11.72
N TYR A 163 -9.28 -12.71 -12.62
CA TYR A 163 -8.07 -11.91 -12.80
C TYR A 163 -8.34 -10.43 -12.49
N ILE A 164 -7.46 -9.85 -11.67
CA ILE A 164 -7.47 -8.43 -11.34
C ILE A 164 -6.18 -7.83 -11.93
N PRO A 165 -6.26 -6.99 -12.96
CA PRO A 165 -5.08 -6.45 -13.64
C PRO A 165 -4.29 -5.46 -12.78
N ALA A 166 -3.26 -4.87 -13.37
CA ALA A 166 -2.48 -3.81 -12.72
C ALA A 166 -3.34 -2.56 -12.48
N GLY A 167 -3.07 -1.87 -11.36
CA GLY A 167 -3.76 -0.66 -10.92
C GLY A 167 -4.31 -0.79 -9.51
N THR A 168 -4.86 0.30 -9.01
CA THR A 168 -5.53 0.37 -7.70
C THR A 168 -7.03 0.24 -7.90
N PHE A 169 -7.63 -0.75 -7.23
CA PHE A 169 -9.07 -0.98 -7.20
C PHE A 169 -9.58 -0.69 -5.79
N GLU A 170 -10.58 0.17 -5.68
CA GLU A 170 -11.10 0.60 -4.39
C GLU A 170 -12.30 -0.25 -3.95
N ILE A 171 -12.33 -0.62 -2.68
CA ILE A 171 -13.37 -1.44 -2.08
C ILE A 171 -13.97 -0.71 -0.87
N GLY A 172 -15.19 -0.24 -1.02
CA GLY A 172 -15.93 0.49 0.02
C GLY A 172 -16.75 -0.39 0.97
N GLN A 173 -16.71 -1.72 0.80
CA GLN A 173 -17.53 -2.67 1.55
C GLN A 173 -16.70 -3.85 2.04
N VAL A 174 -17.29 -4.66 2.94
CA VAL A 174 -16.64 -5.92 3.35
C VAL A 174 -16.55 -6.86 2.16
N TRP A 175 -15.35 -7.25 1.80
CA TRP A 175 -15.14 -8.19 0.72
C TRP A 175 -15.37 -9.62 1.21
N ARG A 176 -16.51 -10.19 0.85
CA ARG A 176 -16.87 -11.57 1.16
C ARG A 176 -16.68 -12.44 -0.07
N LEU A 177 -15.78 -13.40 0.02
CA LEU A 177 -15.49 -14.34 -1.05
C LEU A 177 -16.29 -15.63 -0.79
N TYR A 178 -17.15 -15.97 -1.72
CA TYR A 178 -17.88 -17.22 -1.75
C TYR A 178 -17.57 -17.91 -3.08
N GLY A 179 -17.24 -19.16 -3.02
CA GLY A 179 -16.96 -19.98 -4.19
C GLY A 179 -16.13 -21.19 -3.84
N SER A 180 -16.18 -22.19 -4.70
CA SER A 180 -15.40 -23.42 -4.56
C SER A 180 -14.55 -23.62 -5.81
N ASN A 181 -13.27 -23.95 -5.64
CA ASN A 181 -12.32 -24.22 -6.73
C ASN A 181 -12.03 -23.02 -7.65
N MET A 182 -12.25 -21.80 -7.20
CA MET A 182 -11.93 -20.59 -7.92
C MET A 182 -10.61 -20.01 -7.40
N LYS A 183 -9.75 -19.54 -8.28
CA LYS A 183 -8.54 -18.78 -7.96
C LYS A 183 -8.76 -17.32 -8.32
N ILE A 184 -8.35 -16.41 -7.43
CA ILE A 184 -8.26 -14.98 -7.71
C ILE A 184 -6.78 -14.64 -7.85
N THR A 185 -6.41 -14.11 -8.99
CA THR A 185 -5.02 -13.80 -9.33
C THR A 185 -4.91 -12.32 -9.71
N GLY A 186 -4.00 -11.58 -9.08
CA GLY A 186 -3.62 -10.24 -9.51
C GLY A 186 -2.45 -10.27 -10.51
N ALA A 187 -2.16 -9.13 -11.13
CA ALA A 187 -0.98 -8.95 -11.98
C ALA A 187 0.35 -9.08 -11.21
N GLY A 188 0.29 -9.18 -9.89
CA GLY A 188 1.43 -9.34 -9.00
C GLY A 188 1.44 -8.29 -7.89
N MET A 189 2.19 -8.56 -6.82
CA MET A 189 2.22 -7.70 -5.63
C MET A 189 2.73 -6.27 -5.89
N TRP A 190 3.44 -6.05 -6.98
CA TRP A 190 3.95 -4.75 -7.40
C TRP A 190 3.03 -4.03 -8.39
N TYR A 191 1.92 -4.63 -8.77
CA TYR A 191 1.07 -4.16 -9.85
C TYR A 191 -0.38 -4.01 -9.46
N THR A 192 -0.98 -5.01 -8.79
CA THR A 192 -2.37 -4.95 -8.34
C THR A 192 -2.44 -4.49 -6.90
N ASN A 193 -3.18 -3.42 -6.65
CA ASN A 193 -3.48 -2.92 -5.32
C ASN A 193 -4.99 -2.97 -5.06
N ILE A 194 -5.39 -3.61 -3.98
CA ILE A 194 -6.78 -3.60 -3.49
C ILE A 194 -6.83 -2.69 -2.26
N GLN A 195 -7.46 -1.56 -2.41
CA GLN A 195 -7.52 -0.54 -1.36
C GLN A 195 -8.90 -0.51 -0.70
N PHE A 196 -8.97 -0.86 0.57
CA PHE A 196 -10.19 -0.71 1.35
C PHE A 196 -10.37 0.74 1.79
N THR A 197 -11.45 1.39 1.35
CA THR A 197 -11.68 2.83 1.56
C THR A 197 -12.66 3.15 2.68
N ASN A 198 -13.39 2.15 3.18
CA ASN A 198 -14.36 2.32 4.26
C ASN A 198 -13.92 1.58 5.53
N PRO A 199 -13.31 2.28 6.51
CA PRO A 199 -12.83 1.66 7.74
C PRO A 199 -13.97 1.12 8.62
N ASP A 200 -15.18 1.64 8.47
CA ASP A 200 -16.35 1.22 9.25
C ASP A 200 -17.00 -0.06 8.68
N ALA A 201 -16.65 -0.46 7.48
CA ALA A 201 -17.19 -1.69 6.87
C ALA A 201 -16.62 -2.96 7.50
N GLY A 202 -15.59 -2.84 8.36
CA GLY A 202 -14.88 -3.99 8.93
C GLY A 202 -14.19 -4.79 7.82
N GLY A 203 -12.90 -4.80 7.79
CA GLY A 203 -12.09 -5.36 6.70
C GLY A 203 -12.49 -6.72 6.16
N GLY A 204 -11.98 -7.04 5.00
CA GLY A 204 -12.14 -8.35 4.32
C GLY A 204 -11.28 -9.43 4.95
#